data_b1116f8ecf8e68344d5478d345422b4b
#
_entry.id   b1116f8ecf8e68344d5478d345422b4b
#
_cell.length_a   1.000
_cell.length_b   1.000
_cell.length_c   1.000
_cell.angle_alpha   90.00
_cell.angle_beta   90.00
_cell.angle_gamma   90.00
#
_symmetry.space_group_name_H-M   'P 1'
#
loop_
_entity.id
_entity.type
_entity.pdbx_description
1 polymer ?
#
loop_
_entity_poly.entity_id
_entity_poly.type
_entity_poly.pdbx_seq_one_letter_code
_entity_poly.pdbx_strand_id
1 'polypeptide(L)'
;RQMDIISIIGMPVVMNSTLLNCAVVCQKGKILGIVPKTYLPNYKEFYEQRWFTSALNHPDTNIRLCGQNVPVSANLLFDTPETCFGIEICEDMWAPIPPSSSLALQGAEIIFNMSADNEGIGKHAYVRSLISQQSARCLAGYVFSSSGFGESTTDVVFAGNGLIYENGSLLAESERFSFKEQLVISEIDVEGMYKSFGQTCYLHPYQHR
;
A
#
# COMPACT_ATOMS: atom_id res chain seq x y z
N ARG A 1 -13.77 -11.84 -19.71
CA ARG A 1 -13.58 -10.45 -20.14
C ARG A 1 -12.37 -9.93 -19.40
N GLN A 2 -11.29 -9.63 -20.09
CA GLN A 2 -10.12 -9.00 -19.45
C GLN A 2 -10.53 -7.58 -19.02
N MET A 3 -10.40 -7.28 -17.72
CA MET A 3 -10.60 -5.94 -17.20
C MET A 3 -9.34 -5.11 -17.48
N ASP A 4 -9.54 -3.86 -17.86
CA ASP A 4 -8.45 -2.92 -18.14
C ASP A 4 -7.97 -2.16 -16.91
N ILE A 5 -8.59 -2.40 -15.77
CA ILE A 5 -8.21 -1.82 -14.49
C ILE A 5 -6.96 -2.51 -13.92
N ILE A 6 -6.07 -1.74 -13.33
CA ILE A 6 -5.00 -2.28 -12.49
C ILE A 6 -5.61 -2.75 -11.18
N SER A 7 -5.31 -3.97 -10.79
CA SER A 7 -5.78 -4.57 -9.55
C SER A 7 -4.59 -4.89 -8.65
N ILE A 8 -4.69 -4.52 -7.37
CA ILE A 8 -3.71 -4.85 -6.33
C ILE A 8 -4.36 -5.87 -5.40
N ILE A 9 -3.76 -7.06 -5.28
CA ILE A 9 -4.34 -8.20 -4.57
C ILE A 9 -3.36 -8.68 -3.51
N GLY A 10 -3.82 -8.78 -2.24
CA GLY A 10 -3.05 -9.39 -1.17
C GLY A 10 -3.01 -10.91 -1.32
N MET A 11 -1.81 -11.49 -1.29
CA MET A 11 -1.66 -12.94 -1.26
C MET A 11 -0.30 -13.38 -0.70
N PRO A 12 -0.23 -14.58 -0.08
CA PRO A 12 1.04 -15.19 0.28
C PRO A 12 1.77 -15.69 -0.97
N VAL A 13 3.09 -15.46 -1.01
CA VAL A 13 3.95 -15.94 -2.11
C VAL A 13 5.11 -16.74 -1.52
N VAL A 14 5.32 -17.94 -2.02
CA VAL A 14 6.49 -18.76 -1.65
C VAL A 14 7.67 -18.39 -2.53
N MET A 15 8.77 -18.02 -1.89
CA MET A 15 10.04 -17.72 -2.55
C MET A 15 11.21 -18.31 -1.75
N ASN A 16 12.09 -19.08 -2.40
CA ASN A 16 13.26 -19.69 -1.76
C ASN A 16 12.92 -20.47 -0.45
N SER A 17 11.84 -21.26 -0.48
CA SER A 17 11.33 -22.02 0.67
C SER A 17 10.85 -21.18 1.87
N THR A 18 10.67 -19.88 1.70
CA THR A 18 10.07 -18.98 2.68
C THR A 18 8.74 -18.45 2.17
N LEU A 19 7.87 -18.05 3.08
CA LEU A 19 6.58 -17.45 2.76
C LEU A 19 6.64 -15.95 2.98
N LEU A 20 6.20 -15.18 1.99
CA LEU A 20 6.12 -13.73 2.02
C LEU A 20 4.67 -13.28 2.00
N ASN A 21 4.34 -12.25 2.78
CA ASN A 21 3.07 -11.53 2.68
C ASN A 21 3.23 -10.45 1.61
N CYS A 22 2.46 -10.56 0.53
CA CYS A 22 2.71 -9.76 -0.67
C CYS A 22 1.45 -9.06 -1.18
N ALA A 23 1.68 -7.92 -1.84
CA ALA A 23 0.76 -7.32 -2.78
C ALA A 23 1.18 -7.69 -4.21
N VAL A 24 0.25 -8.24 -4.98
CA VAL A 24 0.46 -8.62 -6.37
C VAL A 24 -0.32 -7.67 -7.26
N VAL A 25 0.38 -7.04 -8.20
CA VAL A 25 -0.20 -6.07 -9.14
C VAL A 25 -0.50 -6.75 -10.46
N CYS A 26 -1.75 -6.68 -10.89
CA CYS A 26 -2.24 -7.35 -12.08
C CYS A 26 -2.98 -6.39 -13.01
N GLN A 27 -2.81 -6.55 -14.31
CA GLN A 27 -3.59 -5.88 -15.36
C GLN A 27 -3.69 -6.74 -16.61
N LYS A 28 -4.87 -6.83 -17.20
CA LYS A 28 -5.10 -7.53 -18.50
C LYS A 28 -4.51 -8.95 -18.56
N GLY A 29 -4.59 -9.70 -17.44
CA GLY A 29 -4.04 -11.06 -17.34
C GLY A 29 -2.52 -11.14 -17.19
N LYS A 30 -1.85 -10.02 -16.99
CA LYS A 30 -0.42 -9.96 -16.67
C LYS A 30 -0.22 -9.66 -15.21
N ILE A 31 0.80 -10.25 -14.61
CA ILE A 31 1.32 -9.90 -13.30
C ILE A 31 2.44 -8.89 -13.54
N LEU A 32 2.23 -7.64 -13.10
CA LEU A 32 3.17 -6.55 -13.32
C LEU A 32 4.32 -6.57 -12.32
N GLY A 33 4.05 -7.00 -11.08
CA GLY A 33 5.04 -7.10 -10.02
C GLY A 33 4.46 -7.62 -8.71
N ILE A 34 5.35 -7.97 -7.80
CA ILE A 34 5.04 -8.46 -6.45
C ILE A 34 5.82 -7.63 -5.45
N VAL A 35 5.08 -7.01 -4.51
CA VAL A 35 5.64 -6.21 -3.44
C VAL A 35 5.50 -6.97 -2.13
N PRO A 36 6.59 -7.50 -1.55
CA PRO A 36 6.55 -8.16 -0.26
C PRO A 36 6.57 -7.15 0.88
N LYS A 37 5.86 -7.47 1.96
CA LYS A 37 5.80 -6.66 3.18
C LYS A 37 7.17 -6.54 3.85
N THR A 38 7.51 -5.34 4.28
CA THR A 38 8.81 -5.01 4.89
C THR A 38 8.81 -5.25 6.39
N TYR A 39 7.83 -4.70 7.11
CA TYR A 39 7.73 -4.80 8.57
C TYR A 39 6.62 -5.75 8.98
N LEU A 40 6.98 -6.79 9.72
CA LEU A 40 6.05 -7.82 10.19
C LEU A 40 5.75 -7.60 11.66
N PRO A 41 4.50 -7.28 12.05
CA PRO A 41 4.14 -7.13 13.45
C PRO A 41 4.25 -8.48 14.18
N ASN A 42 4.91 -8.45 15.35
CA ASN A 42 5.10 -9.64 16.18
C ASN A 42 5.00 -9.25 17.67
N TYR A 43 3.93 -8.57 18.03
CA TYR A 43 3.64 -8.06 19.37
C TYR A 43 2.13 -8.09 19.65
N LYS A 44 1.73 -8.15 20.91
CA LYS A 44 0.33 -8.24 21.37
C LYS A 44 -0.41 -9.36 20.65
N GLU A 45 -1.51 -9.02 19.96
CA GLU A 45 -2.33 -9.92 19.15
C GLU A 45 -1.67 -10.37 17.83
N PHE A 46 -0.59 -9.73 17.42
CA PHE A 46 0.09 -10.03 16.16
C PHE A 46 1.24 -11.00 16.33
N TYR A 47 1.31 -12.00 15.45
CA TYR A 47 2.37 -13.02 15.41
C TYR A 47 2.75 -13.38 13.97
N GLU A 48 2.82 -12.39 13.10
CA GLU A 48 3.01 -12.55 11.65
C GLU A 48 4.36 -13.19 11.30
N GLN A 49 5.40 -12.93 12.09
CA GLN A 49 6.73 -13.54 11.93
C GLN A 49 6.73 -15.07 12.13
N ARG A 50 5.68 -15.65 12.70
CA ARG A 50 5.53 -17.10 12.80
C ARG A 50 5.37 -17.75 11.43
N TRP A 51 4.80 -17.03 10.47
CA TRP A 51 4.43 -17.55 9.16
C TRP A 51 5.21 -16.92 8.02
N PHE A 52 5.50 -15.63 8.12
CA PHE A 52 6.07 -14.84 7.04
C PHE A 52 7.49 -14.37 7.35
N THR A 53 8.24 -14.19 6.27
CA THR A 53 9.58 -13.57 6.29
C THR A 53 9.50 -12.16 5.73
N SER A 54 10.28 -11.24 6.32
CA SER A 54 10.36 -9.84 5.87
C SER A 54 11.03 -9.71 4.51
N ALA A 55 10.58 -8.73 3.72
CA ALA A 55 11.25 -8.32 2.49
C ALA A 55 12.73 -7.96 2.70
N LEU A 56 13.09 -7.44 3.88
CA LEU A 56 14.49 -7.11 4.23
C LEU A 56 15.45 -8.31 4.19
N ASN A 57 14.93 -9.51 4.29
CA ASN A 57 15.71 -10.73 4.25
C ASN A 57 15.87 -11.31 2.82
N HIS A 58 15.33 -10.62 1.82
CA HIS A 58 15.35 -11.07 0.44
C HIS A 58 15.84 -9.95 -0.48
N PRO A 59 16.81 -10.25 -1.36
CA PRO A 59 17.20 -9.29 -2.39
C PRO A 59 16.09 -9.16 -3.43
N ASP A 60 16.09 -8.04 -4.12
CA ASP A 60 15.27 -7.84 -5.31
C ASP A 60 15.57 -8.91 -6.35
N THR A 61 14.54 -9.51 -6.92
CA THR A 61 14.69 -10.66 -7.80
C THR A 61 13.51 -10.77 -8.76
N ASN A 62 13.58 -11.79 -9.63
CA ASN A 62 12.42 -12.21 -10.42
C ASN A 62 12.06 -13.66 -10.06
N ILE A 63 10.79 -13.95 -10.04
CA ILE A 63 10.27 -15.32 -9.88
C ILE A 63 9.40 -15.73 -11.05
N ARG A 64 9.26 -17.04 -11.25
CA ARG A 64 8.32 -17.57 -12.21
C ARG A 64 6.99 -17.87 -11.52
N LEU A 65 5.96 -17.08 -11.85
CA LEU A 65 4.62 -17.23 -11.30
C LEU A 65 3.60 -17.25 -12.45
N CYS A 66 2.68 -18.22 -12.45
CA CYS A 66 1.66 -18.40 -13.51
C CYS A 66 2.25 -18.38 -14.94
N GLY A 67 3.44 -18.96 -15.13
CA GLY A 67 4.14 -18.98 -16.42
C GLY A 67 4.82 -17.68 -16.83
N GLN A 68 4.71 -16.62 -16.03
CA GLN A 68 5.31 -15.31 -16.29
C GLN A 68 6.60 -15.12 -15.44
N ASN A 69 7.53 -14.33 -15.95
CA ASN A 69 8.69 -13.87 -15.18
C ASN A 69 8.31 -12.53 -14.53
N VAL A 70 8.24 -12.50 -13.20
CA VAL A 70 7.65 -11.40 -12.43
C VAL A 70 8.67 -10.81 -11.47
N PRO A 71 8.88 -9.49 -11.46
CA PRO A 71 9.76 -8.83 -10.50
C PRO A 71 9.16 -8.87 -9.09
N VAL A 72 10.04 -9.07 -8.09
CA VAL A 72 9.71 -9.08 -6.67
C VAL A 72 10.66 -8.12 -5.95
N SER A 73 10.12 -7.04 -5.41
CA SER A 73 10.86 -6.07 -4.60
C SER A 73 9.89 -5.22 -3.78
N ALA A 74 10.32 -4.80 -2.58
CA ALA A 74 9.60 -3.82 -1.77
C ALA A 74 9.71 -2.39 -2.33
N ASN A 75 10.61 -2.16 -3.29
CA ASN A 75 10.88 -0.85 -3.89
C ASN A 75 10.32 -0.73 -5.32
N LEU A 76 9.38 -1.59 -5.72
CA LEU A 76 8.77 -1.49 -7.04
C LEU A 76 7.94 -0.21 -7.18
N LEU A 77 8.16 0.47 -8.29
CA LEU A 77 7.30 1.52 -8.80
C LEU A 77 6.57 1.02 -10.04
N PHE A 78 5.34 1.44 -10.18
CA PHE A 78 4.47 1.06 -11.29
C PHE A 78 4.07 2.31 -12.07
N ASP A 79 4.67 2.47 -13.25
CA ASP A 79 4.38 3.59 -14.12
C ASP A 79 3.12 3.31 -14.98
N THR A 80 2.23 4.28 -15.02
CA THR A 80 1.11 4.35 -15.95
C THR A 80 1.22 5.61 -16.80
N PRO A 81 0.43 5.77 -17.87
CA PRO A 81 0.43 7.02 -18.62
C PRO A 81 0.05 8.25 -17.78
N GLU A 82 -0.71 8.04 -16.70
CA GLU A 82 -1.29 9.12 -15.89
C GLU A 82 -0.51 9.37 -14.60
N THR A 83 0.15 8.33 -14.03
CA THR A 83 0.77 8.44 -12.72
C THR A 83 1.77 7.30 -12.45
N CYS A 84 2.68 7.53 -11.51
CA CYS A 84 3.56 6.53 -10.92
C CYS A 84 3.09 6.20 -9.51
N PHE A 85 2.93 4.92 -9.18
CA PHE A 85 2.51 4.53 -7.84
C PHE A 85 3.42 3.49 -7.20
N GLY A 86 3.43 3.49 -5.87
CA GLY A 86 4.09 2.50 -5.03
C GLY A 86 3.13 1.85 -4.05
N ILE A 87 3.58 0.77 -3.41
CA ILE A 87 2.76 -0.02 -2.49
C ILE A 87 3.55 -0.30 -1.21
N GLU A 88 2.88 -0.17 -0.08
CA GLU A 88 3.32 -0.68 1.20
C GLU A 88 2.18 -1.47 1.87
N ILE A 89 2.49 -2.32 2.87
CA ILE A 89 1.49 -3.23 3.42
C ILE A 89 1.37 -3.06 4.93
N CYS A 90 0.19 -2.62 5.38
CA CYS A 90 -0.26 -2.61 6.77
C CYS A 90 0.76 -1.99 7.73
N GLU A 91 1.50 -2.81 8.49
CA GLU A 91 2.51 -2.41 9.48
C GLU A 91 3.60 -1.50 8.90
N ASP A 92 3.83 -1.55 7.60
CA ASP A 92 4.84 -0.72 6.95
C ASP A 92 4.61 0.77 7.23
N MET A 93 3.35 1.24 7.26
CA MET A 93 3.04 2.65 7.53
C MET A 93 3.28 3.07 8.99
N TRP A 94 3.38 2.11 9.93
CA TRP A 94 3.60 2.38 11.35
C TRP A 94 5.08 2.54 11.69
N ALA A 95 5.96 2.15 10.77
CA ALA A 95 7.40 2.29 10.94
C ALA A 95 7.80 3.78 11.02
N PRO A 96 8.83 4.14 11.81
CA PRO A 96 9.34 5.51 11.89
C PRO A 96 9.75 6.06 10.51
N ILE A 97 10.27 5.20 9.64
CA ILE A 97 10.57 5.47 8.24
C ILE A 97 9.84 4.42 7.39
N PRO A 98 8.59 4.70 6.98
CA PRO A 98 7.81 3.76 6.19
C PRO A 98 8.37 3.65 4.75
N PRO A 99 8.18 2.51 4.07
CA PRO A 99 8.57 2.32 2.68
C PRO A 99 8.06 3.43 1.74
N SER A 100 6.86 3.94 1.99
CA SER A 100 6.28 5.06 1.23
C SER A 100 7.17 6.29 1.17
N SER A 101 8.00 6.56 2.19
CA SER A 101 8.96 7.66 2.16
C SER A 101 10.03 7.46 1.08
N SER A 102 10.57 6.25 0.95
CA SER A 102 11.53 5.89 -0.09
C SER A 102 10.88 5.84 -1.47
N LEU A 103 9.68 5.30 -1.57
CA LEU A 103 8.92 5.22 -2.82
C LEU A 103 8.61 6.62 -3.37
N ALA A 104 8.19 7.56 -2.52
CA ALA A 104 7.94 8.95 -2.90
C ALA A 104 9.23 9.65 -3.38
N LEU A 105 10.36 9.44 -2.69
CA LEU A 105 11.66 9.96 -3.13
C LEU A 105 12.11 9.40 -4.49
N GLN A 106 11.65 8.22 -4.86
CA GLN A 106 11.90 7.59 -6.14
C GLN A 106 10.89 7.98 -7.23
N GLY A 107 9.85 8.74 -6.88
CA GLY A 107 8.89 9.30 -7.83
C GLY A 107 7.47 8.74 -7.74
N ALA A 108 7.13 7.97 -6.69
CA ALA A 108 5.74 7.59 -6.47
C ALA A 108 4.87 8.81 -6.15
N GLU A 109 3.84 9.00 -6.94
CA GLU A 109 2.84 10.07 -6.79
C GLU A 109 1.62 9.59 -6.01
N ILE A 110 1.38 8.28 -6.02
CA ILE A 110 0.32 7.63 -5.25
C ILE A 110 0.90 6.45 -4.48
N ILE A 111 0.54 6.34 -3.23
CA ILE A 111 0.88 5.20 -2.37
C ILE A 111 -0.39 4.41 -2.06
N PHE A 112 -0.36 3.11 -2.30
CA PHE A 112 -1.41 2.19 -1.88
C PHE A 112 -0.95 1.42 -0.64
N ASN A 113 -1.82 1.35 0.37
CA ASN A 113 -1.60 0.53 1.55
C ASN A 113 -2.76 -0.44 1.73
N MET A 114 -2.44 -1.73 1.71
CA MET A 114 -3.39 -2.81 1.96
C MET A 114 -3.19 -3.35 3.36
N SER A 115 -4.24 -3.33 4.16
CA SER A 115 -4.19 -3.63 5.59
C SER A 115 -5.20 -4.67 6.02
N ALA A 116 -4.86 -5.38 7.10
CA ALA A 116 -5.80 -6.02 8.00
C ALA A 116 -5.61 -5.36 9.38
N ASP A 117 -5.96 -4.07 9.45
CA ASP A 117 -5.77 -3.26 10.63
C ASP A 117 -6.96 -3.42 11.58
N ASN A 118 -6.67 -3.92 12.79
CA ASN A 118 -7.71 -4.15 13.79
C ASN A 118 -8.19 -2.85 14.43
N GLU A 119 -9.42 -2.84 14.89
CA GLU A 119 -9.99 -1.71 15.60
C GLU A 119 -9.64 -1.72 17.10
N GLY A 120 -9.48 -0.53 17.62
CA GLY A 120 -9.28 -0.23 19.03
C GLY A 120 -9.79 1.16 19.39
N ILE A 121 -10.01 1.41 20.68
CA ILE A 121 -10.48 2.71 21.15
C ILE A 121 -9.47 3.79 20.77
N GLY A 122 -9.93 4.80 20.01
CA GLY A 122 -9.09 5.92 19.54
C GLY A 122 -8.15 5.60 18.36
N LYS A 123 -8.03 4.35 17.95
CA LYS A 123 -7.09 3.94 16.89
C LYS A 123 -7.44 4.55 15.54
N HIS A 124 -8.71 4.64 15.20
CA HIS A 124 -9.15 5.23 13.93
C HIS A 124 -8.64 6.67 13.73
N ALA A 125 -8.77 7.52 14.74
CA ALA A 125 -8.26 8.89 14.68
C ALA A 125 -6.74 8.93 14.49
N TYR A 126 -6.04 8.01 15.13
CA TYR A 126 -4.58 7.88 14.99
C TYR A 126 -4.19 7.43 13.58
N VAL A 127 -4.85 6.42 13.02
CA VAL A 127 -4.65 5.95 11.63
C VAL A 127 -4.86 7.09 10.64
N ARG A 128 -5.96 7.84 10.77
CA ARG A 128 -6.22 9.01 9.92
C ARG A 128 -5.11 10.06 10.01
N SER A 129 -4.59 10.30 11.21
CA SER A 129 -3.48 11.24 11.42
C SER A 129 -2.19 10.76 10.75
N LEU A 130 -1.87 9.48 10.88
CA LEU A 130 -0.70 8.89 10.21
C LEU A 130 -0.79 9.01 8.69
N ILE A 131 -1.92 8.62 8.12
CA ILE A 131 -2.14 8.67 6.66
C ILE A 131 -2.10 10.11 6.16
N SER A 132 -2.80 11.03 6.84
CA SER A 132 -2.79 12.45 6.49
C SER A 132 -1.36 13.03 6.49
N GLN A 133 -0.60 12.77 7.55
CA GLN A 133 0.78 13.25 7.65
C GLN A 133 1.70 12.62 6.60
N GLN A 134 1.54 11.33 6.34
CA GLN A 134 2.38 10.65 5.34
C GLN A 134 2.05 11.12 3.92
N SER A 135 0.77 11.28 3.59
CA SER A 135 0.33 11.87 2.32
C SER A 135 0.90 13.28 2.13
N ALA A 136 0.80 14.14 3.15
CA ALA A 136 1.34 15.50 3.10
C ALA A 136 2.87 15.55 3.01
N ARG A 137 3.55 14.69 3.80
CA ARG A 137 5.03 14.63 3.82
C ARG A 137 5.60 14.15 2.50
N CYS A 138 4.96 13.16 1.89
CA CYS A 138 5.36 12.59 0.61
C CYS A 138 4.88 13.41 -0.59
N LEU A 139 4.01 14.41 -0.40
CA LEU A 139 3.31 15.14 -1.48
C LEU A 139 2.65 14.15 -2.45
N ALA A 140 1.95 13.17 -1.90
CA ALA A 140 1.40 12.06 -2.66
C ALA A 140 -0.07 11.79 -2.29
N GLY A 141 -0.80 11.22 -3.24
CA GLY A 141 -2.04 10.53 -2.92
C GLY A 141 -1.76 9.33 -2.02
N TYR A 142 -2.60 9.10 -1.01
CA TYR A 142 -2.46 7.91 -0.16
C TYR A 142 -3.80 7.18 -0.08
N VAL A 143 -3.81 5.95 -0.56
CA VAL A 143 -5.00 5.10 -0.64
C VAL A 143 -4.83 3.94 0.33
N PHE A 144 -5.64 3.94 1.38
CA PHE A 144 -5.64 2.92 2.42
C PHE A 144 -6.90 2.06 2.31
N SER A 145 -6.73 0.75 2.32
CA SER A 145 -7.84 -0.22 2.32
C SER A 145 -7.59 -1.30 3.36
N SER A 146 -8.51 -1.48 4.28
CA SER A 146 -8.39 -2.43 5.38
C SER A 146 -9.54 -3.43 5.42
N SER A 147 -9.25 -4.60 5.98
CA SER A 147 -10.19 -5.69 6.20
C SER A 147 -11.46 -5.21 6.93
N GLY A 148 -12.59 -5.82 6.59
CA GLY A 148 -13.89 -5.50 7.13
C GLY A 148 -14.68 -6.74 7.56
N PHE A 149 -16.00 -6.60 7.58
CA PHE A 149 -16.91 -7.69 7.90
C PHE A 149 -16.72 -8.88 6.94
N GLY A 150 -16.70 -10.08 7.50
CA GLY A 150 -16.50 -11.33 6.75
C GLY A 150 -15.05 -11.81 6.71
N GLU A 151 -14.10 -10.98 7.14
CA GLU A 151 -12.72 -11.41 7.29
C GLU A 151 -12.58 -12.37 8.49
N SER A 152 -11.67 -13.35 8.34
CA SER A 152 -11.40 -14.31 9.42
C SER A 152 -10.69 -13.61 10.57
N THR A 153 -11.24 -13.76 11.77
CA THR A 153 -10.67 -13.19 13.00
C THR A 153 -10.89 -14.12 14.17
N THR A 154 -9.90 -14.21 15.07
CA THR A 154 -9.99 -14.91 16.35
C THR A 154 -10.13 -13.90 17.51
N ASP A 155 -9.24 -12.92 17.53
CA ASP A 155 -9.02 -12.04 18.69
C ASP A 155 -9.22 -10.55 18.38
N VAL A 156 -9.57 -10.21 17.15
CA VAL A 156 -9.60 -8.83 16.66
C VAL A 156 -10.91 -8.51 15.92
N VAL A 157 -11.21 -7.22 15.82
CA VAL A 157 -12.35 -6.70 15.05
C VAL A 157 -11.83 -5.83 13.93
N PHE A 158 -12.38 -5.99 12.74
CA PHE A 158 -12.07 -5.19 11.57
C PHE A 158 -13.25 -4.28 11.21
N ALA A 159 -12.98 -3.01 10.91
CA ALA A 159 -14.01 -2.02 10.62
C ALA A 159 -14.27 -1.80 9.13
N GLY A 160 -13.44 -2.28 8.25
CA GLY A 160 -13.57 -2.04 6.81
C GLY A 160 -13.19 -0.62 6.41
N ASN A 161 -12.13 -0.07 7.01
CA ASN A 161 -11.65 1.27 6.70
C ASN A 161 -11.13 1.37 5.26
N GLY A 162 -11.75 2.25 4.46
CA GLY A 162 -11.22 2.72 3.19
C GLY A 162 -11.02 4.23 3.28
N LEU A 163 -9.81 4.72 3.03
CA LEU A 163 -9.44 6.12 3.15
C LEU A 163 -8.65 6.55 1.91
N ILE A 164 -9.00 7.68 1.32
CA ILE A 164 -8.26 8.30 0.23
C ILE A 164 -7.86 9.71 0.66
N TYR A 165 -6.56 9.96 0.69
CA TYR A 165 -5.98 11.25 1.01
C TYR A 165 -5.18 11.79 -0.17
N GLU A 166 -5.13 13.11 -0.28
CA GLU A 166 -4.28 13.87 -1.19
C GLU A 166 -3.62 14.99 -0.43
N ASN A 167 -2.30 15.03 -0.42
CA ASN A 167 -1.53 16.07 0.25
C ASN A 167 -2.05 16.42 1.65
N GLY A 168 -2.34 15.38 2.45
CA GLY A 168 -2.83 15.51 3.82
C GLY A 168 -4.32 15.75 3.97
N SER A 169 -5.05 16.02 2.89
CA SER A 169 -6.50 16.25 2.91
C SER A 169 -7.27 14.96 2.63
N LEU A 170 -8.31 14.69 3.42
CA LEU A 170 -9.19 13.55 3.18
C LEU A 170 -10.09 13.85 1.97
N LEU A 171 -10.05 12.98 0.97
CA LEU A 171 -10.91 13.07 -0.21
C LEU A 171 -12.15 12.18 -0.08
N ALA A 172 -11.98 10.95 0.40
CA ALA A 172 -13.08 10.00 0.54
C ALA A 172 -12.81 9.00 1.68
N GLU A 173 -13.89 8.49 2.27
CA GLU A 173 -13.86 7.54 3.38
C GLU A 173 -15.01 6.56 3.27
N SER A 174 -14.79 5.27 3.61
CA SER A 174 -15.85 4.28 3.75
C SER A 174 -16.60 4.40 5.07
N GLU A 175 -17.82 3.87 5.12
CA GLU A 175 -18.54 3.67 6.37
C GLU A 175 -17.90 2.54 7.16
N ARG A 176 -17.52 2.81 8.42
CA ARG A 176 -16.93 1.81 9.32
C ARG A 176 -18.00 0.87 9.87
N PHE A 177 -17.59 -0.39 10.10
CA PHE A 177 -18.46 -1.45 10.63
C PHE A 177 -19.69 -1.76 9.77
N SER A 178 -19.63 -1.44 8.49
CA SER A 178 -20.69 -1.79 7.55
C SER A 178 -20.65 -3.30 7.25
N PHE A 179 -21.86 -3.90 7.22
CA PHE A 179 -22.06 -5.29 6.79
C PHE A 179 -22.29 -5.43 5.28
N LYS A 180 -22.20 -4.31 4.55
CA LYS A 180 -22.42 -4.24 3.11
C LYS A 180 -21.10 -4.03 2.38
N GLU A 181 -21.05 -4.51 1.16
CA GLU A 181 -19.97 -4.16 0.23
C GLU A 181 -19.95 -2.65 -0.01
N GLN A 182 -18.75 -2.09 -0.06
CA GLN A 182 -18.55 -0.66 -0.28
C GLN A 182 -17.49 -0.46 -1.35
N LEU A 183 -17.69 0.58 -2.15
CA LEU A 183 -16.72 1.06 -3.11
C LEU A 183 -16.47 2.55 -2.84
N VAL A 184 -15.23 2.89 -2.49
CA VAL A 184 -14.79 4.27 -2.26
C VAL A 184 -14.05 4.74 -3.49
N ILE A 185 -14.51 5.84 -4.09
CA ILE A 185 -13.95 6.40 -5.32
C ILE A 185 -13.61 7.87 -5.09
N SER A 186 -12.45 8.29 -5.59
CA SER A 186 -12.05 9.70 -5.64
C SER A 186 -11.14 9.94 -6.83
N GLU A 187 -11.00 11.19 -7.22
CA GLU A 187 -9.97 11.67 -8.14
C GLU A 187 -8.82 12.25 -7.32
N ILE A 188 -7.58 12.04 -7.78
CA ILE A 188 -6.36 12.58 -7.18
C ILE A 188 -5.70 13.48 -8.21
N ASP A 189 -5.49 14.76 -7.88
CA ASP A 189 -4.83 15.73 -8.74
C ASP A 189 -3.31 15.66 -8.60
N VAL A 190 -2.69 14.67 -9.26
CA VAL A 190 -1.22 14.50 -9.25
C VAL A 190 -0.48 15.71 -9.83
N GLU A 191 -1.01 16.36 -10.88
CA GLU A 191 -0.40 17.56 -11.45
C GLU A 191 -0.48 18.77 -10.50
N GLY A 192 -1.61 18.94 -9.82
CA GLY A 192 -1.83 20.03 -8.87
C GLY A 192 -0.93 19.92 -7.64
N MET A 193 -0.66 18.70 -7.18
CA MET A 193 0.28 18.46 -6.07
C MET A 193 1.67 19.01 -6.40
N TYR A 194 2.19 18.81 -7.61
CA TYR A 194 3.47 19.35 -8.04
C TYR A 194 3.47 20.87 -8.16
N LYS A 195 2.42 21.44 -8.74
CA LYS A 195 2.30 22.89 -8.95
C LYS A 195 2.20 23.66 -7.64
N SER A 196 1.49 23.10 -6.66
CA SER A 196 1.29 23.74 -5.35
C SER A 196 2.57 23.83 -4.52
N PHE A 197 3.52 22.93 -4.72
CA PHE A 197 4.77 22.84 -3.98
C PHE A 197 6.00 22.96 -4.88
N GLY A 198 5.87 23.52 -6.05
CA GLY A 198 6.78 23.56 -7.20
C GLY A 198 8.23 23.99 -6.96
N GLN A 199 8.73 23.90 -5.74
CA GLN A 199 10.11 24.17 -5.37
C GLN A 199 10.60 23.36 -4.16
N THR A 200 9.96 22.25 -3.81
CA THR A 200 10.47 21.43 -2.72
C THR A 200 11.67 20.63 -3.23
N CYS A 201 12.86 21.14 -2.97
CA CYS A 201 14.16 20.65 -3.45
C CYS A 201 14.51 19.20 -3.07
N TYR A 202 13.67 18.53 -2.28
CA TYR A 202 13.91 17.16 -1.81
C TYR A 202 13.38 16.07 -2.76
N LEU A 203 12.36 16.37 -3.57
CA LEU A 203 11.75 15.40 -4.49
C LEU A 203 12.24 15.57 -5.95
N HIS A 204 12.84 16.71 -6.26
CA HIS A 204 13.19 17.12 -7.62
C HIS A 204 14.35 16.37 -8.31
N PRO A 205 15.37 15.80 -7.63
CA PRO A 205 16.49 15.17 -8.33
C PRO A 205 16.14 13.93 -9.15
N TYR A 206 14.98 13.32 -8.89
CA TYR A 206 14.61 12.00 -9.46
C TYR A 206 13.49 12.08 -10.51
N GLN A 207 12.92 13.27 -10.76
CA GLN A 207 11.72 13.43 -11.59
C GLN A 207 12.00 13.95 -13.02
N HIS A 208 13.26 14.00 -13.44
CA HIS A 208 13.61 14.30 -14.83
C HIS A 208 13.80 13.00 -15.62
N ARG A 209 12.70 12.36 -15.98
CA ARG A 209 12.66 11.38 -17.08
C ARG A 209 11.55 11.71 -18.05
#